data_339ae16340cab70cf74fbeec4c4a4986
#
_entry.id   339ae16340cab70cf74fbeec4c4a4986
#
_cell.length_a   1.000
_cell.length_b   1.000
_cell.length_c   1.000
_cell.angle_alpha   90.00
_cell.angle_beta   90.00
_cell.angle_gamma   90.00
#
_symmetry.space_group_name_H-M   'P 1'
#
loop_
_entity.id
_entity.type
_entity.pdbx_description
1 polymer ?
#
loop_
_entity_poly.entity_id
_entity_poly.type
_entity_poly.pdbx_seq_one_letter_code
_entity_poly.pdbx_strand_id
1 'polypeptide(L)'
;MDLDDLPTKSFCILPWTAAAVGTRGEVVPCCLWQISKRQYTYAKEQNIEVATVDDGLEAARNSELFRKVREQMLNGEKPSGCSYCWEQESNKYFNELVNNGSKQYTHIRVARHLEYADISKTDYDINPLPLQFLETAVSNTCNFACVMCNGGASSIIWGIYHKGKSVPKGFAKSLDNLDEDFSNLTLVKVVGGEPMVEKNHDDMLDLIINQNKNPKNLIIEYHTNASVFPSQRVIDQWKKLKAVRIIFSMDSVGKYAELQRPGNYKWENVERTVDKYVQLAKTNVPIIFAANITLTALNIQYIT
;
A
#
# COMPACT_ATOMS: atom_id res chain seq x y z
N MET A 1 9.94 -22.82 2.75
CA MET A 1 9.89 -22.42 1.33
C MET A 1 11.00 -21.42 1.08
N ASP A 2 11.74 -21.55 0.01
CA ASP A 2 12.72 -20.57 -0.45
C ASP A 2 12.45 -20.18 -1.93
N LEU A 3 13.40 -19.49 -2.58
CA LEU A 3 13.18 -19.07 -3.98
C LEU A 3 13.12 -20.25 -4.96
N ASP A 4 13.76 -21.37 -4.62
CA ASP A 4 13.79 -22.56 -5.47
C ASP A 4 12.48 -23.37 -5.39
N ASP A 5 11.66 -23.11 -4.36
CA ASP A 5 10.31 -23.70 -4.22
C ASP A 5 9.23 -22.94 -5.03
N LEU A 6 9.55 -21.77 -5.58
CA LEU A 6 8.61 -21.01 -6.42
C LEU A 6 8.51 -21.62 -7.83
N PRO A 7 7.41 -21.39 -8.56
CA PRO A 7 7.23 -21.89 -9.94
C PRO A 7 8.41 -21.58 -10.87
N THR A 8 9.00 -20.40 -10.72
CA THR A 8 10.26 -19.98 -11.37
C THR A 8 11.05 -19.08 -10.43
N LYS A 9 12.35 -18.90 -10.69
CA LYS A 9 13.21 -18.01 -9.89
C LYS A 9 12.81 -16.52 -9.96
N SER A 10 12.01 -16.12 -10.92
CA SER A 10 11.48 -14.75 -11.07
C SER A 10 10.03 -14.61 -10.62
N PHE A 11 9.39 -15.68 -10.17
CA PHE A 11 7.98 -15.70 -9.81
C PHE A 11 7.68 -14.78 -8.60
N CYS A 12 6.56 -14.07 -8.69
CA CYS A 12 5.94 -13.35 -7.59
C CYS A 12 4.43 -13.50 -7.69
N ILE A 13 3.74 -13.87 -6.62
CA ILE A 13 2.30 -14.12 -6.62
C ILE A 13 1.44 -12.87 -6.83
N LEU A 14 1.95 -11.66 -6.52
CA LEU A 14 1.16 -10.43 -6.53
C LEU A 14 0.50 -10.13 -7.89
N PRO A 15 1.13 -10.31 -9.06
CA PRO A 15 0.44 -10.11 -10.33
C PRO A 15 -0.80 -11.00 -10.54
N TRP A 16 -0.94 -12.09 -9.78
CA TRP A 16 -2.10 -12.99 -9.81
C TRP A 16 -3.17 -12.64 -8.80
N THR A 17 -2.79 -12.13 -7.61
CA THR A 17 -3.69 -12.00 -6.46
C THR A 17 -3.90 -10.56 -6.01
N ALA A 18 -3.16 -9.60 -6.55
CA ALA A 18 -3.16 -8.24 -6.05
C ALA A 18 -3.51 -7.20 -7.12
N ALA A 19 -3.89 -6.03 -6.63
CA ALA A 19 -3.91 -4.78 -7.36
C ALA A 19 -3.43 -3.64 -6.45
N ALA A 20 -2.62 -2.73 -6.99
CA ALA A 20 -2.27 -1.49 -6.33
C ALA A 20 -2.80 -0.31 -7.16
N VAL A 21 -3.61 0.52 -6.51
CA VAL A 21 -4.25 1.69 -7.11
C VAL A 21 -3.50 2.93 -6.66
N GLY A 22 -2.95 3.66 -7.60
CA GLY A 22 -2.26 4.92 -7.34
C GLY A 22 -3.19 6.11 -7.23
N THR A 23 -2.65 7.24 -6.78
CA THR A 23 -3.42 8.49 -6.56
C THR A 23 -4.04 9.07 -7.84
N ARG A 24 -3.62 8.62 -9.01
CA ARG A 24 -4.20 9.01 -10.32
C ARG A 24 -5.17 7.97 -10.87
N GLY A 25 -5.44 6.93 -10.08
CA GLY A 25 -6.29 5.82 -10.48
C GLY A 25 -5.59 4.76 -11.32
N GLU A 26 -4.28 4.86 -11.58
CA GLU A 26 -3.52 3.80 -12.27
C GLU A 26 -3.54 2.51 -11.47
N VAL A 27 -3.71 1.38 -12.15
CA VAL A 27 -3.75 0.05 -11.55
C VAL A 27 -2.52 -0.75 -11.98
N VAL A 28 -1.73 -1.17 -11.00
CA VAL A 28 -0.46 -1.88 -11.22
C VAL A 28 -0.35 -3.11 -10.30
N PRO A 29 0.57 -4.06 -10.59
CA PRO A 29 0.65 -5.33 -9.86
C PRO A 29 0.96 -5.22 -8.36
N CYS A 30 1.69 -4.18 -7.92
CA CYS A 30 2.00 -3.96 -6.51
C CYS A 30 2.51 -2.53 -6.26
N CYS A 31 2.56 -2.11 -5.00
CA CYS A 31 3.02 -0.78 -4.59
C CYS A 31 4.49 -0.49 -4.96
N LEU A 32 5.35 -1.49 -4.98
CA LEU A 32 6.75 -1.30 -5.38
C LEU A 32 6.88 -1.00 -6.86
N TRP A 33 5.91 -1.44 -7.67
CA TRP A 33 5.79 -1.06 -9.07
C TRP A 33 5.50 0.44 -9.23
N GLN A 34 4.66 1.02 -8.38
CA GLN A 34 4.32 2.45 -8.39
C GLN A 34 5.48 3.35 -7.94
N ILE A 35 6.23 2.95 -6.93
CA ILE A 35 7.30 3.74 -6.31
C ILE A 35 8.46 3.99 -7.29
N SER A 36 8.71 3.05 -8.18
CA SER A 36 9.75 3.22 -9.19
C SER A 36 9.20 4.05 -10.36
N LYS A 37 9.89 5.12 -10.76
CA LYS A 37 9.66 5.79 -12.07
C LYS A 37 9.65 4.79 -13.24
N ARG A 38 10.04 3.58 -13.01
CA ARG A 38 10.13 2.40 -13.88
C ARG A 38 8.78 1.87 -14.34
N GLN A 39 7.66 2.15 -13.64
CA GLN A 39 6.33 1.76 -14.13
C GLN A 39 6.03 2.36 -15.51
N TYR A 40 6.31 3.66 -15.67
CA TYR A 40 6.14 4.31 -16.96
C TYR A 40 7.20 3.88 -17.97
N THR A 41 8.42 3.60 -17.51
CA THR A 41 9.49 3.08 -18.36
C THR A 41 9.12 1.71 -18.90
N TYR A 42 8.70 0.77 -18.05
CA TYR A 42 8.29 -0.56 -18.50
C TYR A 42 7.13 -0.51 -19.49
N ALA A 43 6.05 0.19 -19.16
CA ALA A 43 4.90 0.32 -20.04
C ALA A 43 5.29 0.97 -21.39
N LYS A 44 6.13 1.99 -21.36
CA LYS A 44 6.66 2.65 -22.56
C LYS A 44 7.57 1.73 -23.38
N GLU A 45 8.49 1.01 -22.76
CA GLU A 45 9.38 0.03 -23.40
C GLU A 45 8.60 -1.09 -24.07
N GLN A 46 7.52 -1.51 -23.46
CA GLN A 46 6.64 -2.57 -23.96
C GLN A 46 5.52 -2.03 -24.87
N ASN A 47 5.42 -0.70 -25.05
CA ASN A 47 4.33 -0.03 -25.77
C ASN A 47 2.94 -0.45 -25.25
N ILE A 48 2.77 -0.51 -23.94
CA ILE A 48 1.54 -0.94 -23.25
C ILE A 48 0.91 0.26 -22.54
N GLU A 49 -0.40 0.38 -22.61
CA GLU A 49 -1.19 1.32 -21.82
C GLU A 49 -1.41 0.79 -20.40
N VAL A 50 -1.29 1.68 -19.40
CA VAL A 50 -1.58 1.33 -18.00
C VAL A 50 -3.06 1.57 -17.74
N ALA A 51 -3.77 0.51 -17.40
CA ALA A 51 -5.19 0.59 -17.05
C ALA A 51 -5.41 1.40 -15.77
N THR A 52 -6.60 1.97 -15.64
CA THR A 52 -7.02 2.77 -14.50
C THR A 52 -8.24 2.17 -13.81
N VAL A 53 -8.61 2.69 -12.65
CA VAL A 53 -9.83 2.29 -11.95
C VAL A 53 -11.11 2.55 -12.77
N ASP A 54 -11.07 3.44 -13.78
CA ASP A 54 -12.22 3.65 -14.67
C ASP A 54 -12.48 2.45 -15.58
N ASP A 55 -11.46 1.62 -15.81
CA ASP A 55 -11.59 0.37 -16.58
C ASP A 55 -12.11 -0.79 -15.71
N GLY A 56 -12.19 -0.61 -14.38
CA GLY A 56 -12.46 -1.66 -13.40
C GLY A 56 -11.21 -2.44 -13.01
N LEU A 57 -11.15 -2.92 -11.75
CA LEU A 57 -9.97 -3.66 -11.24
C LEU A 57 -9.82 -5.02 -11.92
N GLU A 58 -10.92 -5.71 -12.20
CA GLU A 58 -10.88 -7.00 -12.88
C GLU A 58 -10.32 -6.83 -14.29
N ALA A 59 -10.84 -5.87 -15.07
CA ALA A 59 -10.34 -5.57 -16.41
C ALA A 59 -8.87 -5.12 -16.37
N ALA A 60 -8.49 -4.28 -15.42
CA ALA A 60 -7.11 -3.84 -15.24
C ALA A 60 -6.15 -5.02 -14.94
N ARG A 61 -6.55 -5.96 -14.07
CA ARG A 61 -5.78 -7.18 -13.77
C ARG A 61 -5.72 -8.17 -14.93
N ASN A 62 -6.63 -8.05 -15.89
CA ASN A 62 -6.64 -8.78 -17.17
C ASN A 62 -5.97 -7.98 -18.31
N SER A 63 -5.51 -6.75 -18.06
CA SER A 63 -4.83 -5.92 -19.06
C SER A 63 -3.55 -6.56 -19.60
N GLU A 64 -3.10 -6.05 -20.75
CA GLU A 64 -1.86 -6.50 -21.38
C GLU A 64 -0.66 -6.36 -20.43
N LEU A 65 -0.60 -5.29 -19.61
CA LEU A 65 0.44 -5.08 -18.62
C LEU A 65 0.57 -6.28 -17.66
N PHE A 66 -0.54 -6.64 -17.00
CA PHE A 66 -0.52 -7.73 -16.03
C PHE A 66 -0.27 -9.09 -16.69
N ARG A 67 -0.87 -9.34 -17.85
CA ARG A 67 -0.68 -10.59 -18.60
C ARG A 67 0.78 -10.78 -18.98
N LYS A 68 1.41 -9.75 -19.52
CA LYS A 68 2.82 -9.80 -19.92
C LYS A 68 3.78 -9.99 -18.74
N VAL A 69 3.48 -9.35 -17.60
CA VAL A 69 4.25 -9.56 -16.36
C VAL A 69 4.15 -11.01 -15.90
N ARG A 70 2.94 -11.58 -15.89
CA ARG A 70 2.74 -12.99 -15.53
C ARG A 70 3.46 -13.94 -16.51
N GLU A 71 3.32 -13.70 -17.81
CA GLU A 71 3.98 -14.49 -18.85
C GLU A 71 5.51 -14.48 -18.67
N GLN A 72 6.11 -13.32 -18.51
CA GLN A 72 7.55 -13.20 -18.26
C GLN A 72 7.97 -13.96 -17.01
N MET A 73 7.23 -13.85 -15.91
CA MET A 73 7.53 -14.58 -14.67
C MET A 73 7.41 -16.09 -14.83
N LEU A 74 6.41 -16.59 -15.58
CA LEU A 74 6.26 -18.03 -15.87
C LEU A 74 7.39 -18.55 -16.75
N ASN A 75 7.92 -17.73 -17.65
CA ASN A 75 9.07 -18.06 -18.49
C ASN A 75 10.42 -17.91 -17.77
N GLY A 76 10.43 -17.55 -16.48
CA GLY A 76 11.66 -17.33 -15.71
C GLY A 76 12.35 -16.00 -16.01
N GLU A 77 11.71 -15.13 -16.79
CA GLU A 77 12.22 -13.78 -17.09
C GLU A 77 11.99 -12.83 -15.91
N LYS A 78 12.81 -11.80 -15.83
CA LYS A 78 12.72 -10.76 -14.79
C LYS A 78 12.08 -9.47 -15.37
N PRO A 79 10.77 -9.21 -15.18
CA PRO A 79 10.17 -7.98 -15.64
C PRO A 79 10.91 -6.76 -15.08
N SER A 80 11.28 -5.80 -15.95
CA SER A 80 12.05 -4.62 -15.52
C SER A 80 11.29 -3.74 -14.52
N GLY A 81 9.94 -3.75 -14.56
CA GLY A 81 9.09 -3.09 -13.58
C GLY A 81 9.22 -3.63 -12.15
N CYS A 82 9.74 -4.86 -11.98
CA CYS A 82 10.00 -5.49 -10.68
C CYS A 82 11.45 -5.34 -10.19
N SER A 83 12.28 -4.54 -10.86
CA SER A 83 13.72 -4.43 -10.59
C SER A 83 14.06 -4.03 -9.14
N TYR A 84 13.17 -3.30 -8.46
CA TYR A 84 13.36 -2.99 -7.03
C TYR A 84 13.48 -4.26 -6.17
N CYS A 85 12.63 -5.26 -6.40
CA CYS A 85 12.70 -6.53 -5.67
C CYS A 85 13.98 -7.30 -6.01
N TRP A 86 14.38 -7.32 -7.29
CA TRP A 86 15.63 -7.98 -7.70
C TRP A 86 16.85 -7.35 -7.05
N GLU A 87 16.88 -6.01 -6.96
CA GLU A 87 17.96 -5.27 -6.31
C GLU A 87 18.01 -5.57 -4.80
N GLN A 88 16.85 -5.60 -4.13
CA GLN A 88 16.77 -5.93 -2.71
C GLN A 88 17.23 -7.37 -2.41
N GLU A 89 16.76 -8.34 -3.18
CA GLU A 89 17.11 -9.74 -3.01
C GLU A 89 18.58 -10.04 -3.35
N SER A 90 19.21 -9.26 -4.23
CA SER A 90 20.64 -9.37 -4.52
C SER A 90 21.55 -8.71 -3.49
N ASN A 91 20.99 -7.86 -2.63
CA ASN A 91 21.76 -7.09 -1.66
C ASN A 91 22.10 -7.95 -0.42
N LYS A 92 23.38 -8.34 -0.29
CA LYS A 92 23.85 -9.14 0.82
C LYS A 92 23.57 -8.51 2.19
N TYR A 93 23.74 -7.19 2.32
CA TYR A 93 23.46 -6.46 3.55
C TYR A 93 21.99 -6.51 3.95
N PHE A 94 21.07 -6.36 3.00
CA PHE A 94 19.65 -6.46 3.26
C PHE A 94 19.29 -7.87 3.74
N ASN A 95 19.85 -8.87 3.08
CA ASN A 95 19.65 -10.26 3.47
C ASN A 95 20.21 -10.57 4.87
N GLU A 96 21.34 -10.04 5.24
CA GLU A 96 21.94 -10.21 6.59
C GLU A 96 21.14 -9.49 7.69
N LEU A 97 20.64 -8.26 7.42
CA LEU A 97 19.84 -7.47 8.36
C LEU A 97 18.46 -8.07 8.62
N VAL A 98 17.78 -8.52 7.57
CA VAL A 98 16.42 -9.09 7.67
C VAL A 98 16.44 -10.48 8.33
N ASN A 99 17.55 -11.20 8.19
CA ASN A 99 17.65 -12.59 8.65
C ASN A 99 18.21 -12.76 10.06
N ASN A 100 18.70 -11.69 10.67
CA ASN A 100 19.20 -11.71 12.07
C ASN A 100 20.02 -12.99 12.41
N GLY A 101 20.84 -13.45 11.45
CA GLY A 101 21.66 -14.64 11.57
C GLY A 101 20.93 -15.98 11.39
N SER A 102 19.62 -15.99 11.11
CA SER A 102 18.90 -17.22 10.79
C SER A 102 19.10 -17.60 9.32
N LYS A 103 19.25 -18.90 9.02
CA LYS A 103 19.40 -19.39 7.64
C LYS A 103 18.08 -19.37 6.85
N GLN A 104 16.98 -18.94 7.43
CA GLN A 104 15.69 -18.82 6.75
C GLN A 104 15.55 -17.43 6.13
N TYR A 105 16.03 -17.32 4.90
CA TYR A 105 15.80 -16.14 4.08
C TYR A 105 14.34 -16.07 3.65
N THR A 106 13.57 -15.19 4.25
CA THR A 106 12.25 -14.89 3.71
C THR A 106 12.40 -13.82 2.64
N HIS A 107 12.73 -14.20 1.43
CA HIS A 107 12.66 -13.29 0.31
C HIS A 107 11.27 -12.68 0.22
N ILE A 108 11.19 -11.40 -0.10
CA ILE A 108 9.91 -10.68 -0.13
C ILE A 108 8.88 -11.38 -1.04
N ARG A 109 9.31 -11.98 -2.15
CA ARG A 109 8.43 -12.70 -3.07
C ARG A 109 7.95 -14.02 -2.48
N VAL A 110 8.81 -14.74 -1.76
CA VAL A 110 8.44 -15.98 -1.04
C VAL A 110 7.44 -15.66 0.06
N ALA A 111 7.69 -14.62 0.86
CA ALA A 111 6.74 -14.20 1.90
C ALA A 111 5.36 -13.86 1.31
N ARG A 112 5.32 -13.13 0.19
CA ARG A 112 4.08 -12.82 -0.51
C ARG A 112 3.39 -14.06 -1.08
N HIS A 113 4.17 -15.01 -1.61
CA HIS A 113 3.60 -16.28 -2.07
C HIS A 113 2.93 -17.04 -0.92
N LEU A 114 3.59 -17.16 0.23
CA LEU A 114 3.03 -17.84 1.41
C LEU A 114 1.79 -17.13 1.97
N GLU A 115 1.76 -15.80 1.89
CA GLU A 115 0.66 -14.99 2.41
C GLU A 115 -0.58 -14.99 1.48
N TYR A 116 -0.38 -15.03 0.14
CA TYR A 116 -1.43 -14.80 -0.85
C TYR A 116 -1.57 -15.92 -1.89
N ALA A 117 -1.01 -17.10 -1.66
CA ALA A 117 -1.17 -18.23 -2.54
C ALA A 117 -1.99 -19.33 -1.87
N ASP A 118 -2.80 -20.01 -2.67
CA ASP A 118 -3.25 -21.35 -2.33
C ASP A 118 -2.06 -22.30 -2.55
N ILE A 119 -1.44 -22.74 -1.46
CA ILE A 119 -0.24 -23.58 -1.48
C ILE A 119 -0.53 -24.94 -2.16
N SER A 120 -1.79 -25.36 -2.26
CA SER A 120 -2.18 -26.57 -2.99
C SER A 120 -2.11 -26.38 -4.51
N LYS A 121 -2.10 -25.14 -5.00
CA LYS A 121 -2.04 -24.85 -6.42
C LYS A 121 -0.59 -24.90 -6.92
N THR A 122 -0.30 -25.87 -7.76
CA THR A 122 1.02 -26.04 -8.37
C THR A 122 1.11 -25.43 -9.78
N ASP A 123 -0.02 -25.27 -10.46
CA ASP A 123 -0.08 -24.79 -11.84
C ASP A 123 -0.62 -23.37 -11.91
N TYR A 124 0.21 -22.43 -12.33
CA TYR A 124 -0.15 -21.04 -12.61
C TYR A 124 -0.16 -20.83 -14.13
N ASP A 125 -1.18 -20.13 -14.60
CA ASP A 125 -1.29 -19.70 -15.99
C ASP A 125 -1.31 -18.16 -16.07
N ILE A 126 -1.55 -17.61 -17.23
CA ILE A 126 -1.58 -16.15 -17.45
C ILE A 126 -2.84 -15.45 -16.92
N ASN A 127 -3.81 -16.20 -16.39
CA ASN A 127 -5.05 -15.62 -15.86
C ASN A 127 -4.90 -15.20 -14.39
N PRO A 128 -5.58 -14.16 -13.92
CA PRO A 128 -5.53 -13.77 -12.52
C PRO A 128 -6.27 -14.77 -11.63
N LEU A 129 -5.81 -14.89 -10.41
CA LEU A 129 -6.55 -15.50 -9.31
C LEU A 129 -7.54 -14.49 -8.70
N PRO A 130 -8.46 -14.90 -7.83
CA PRO A 130 -9.29 -13.96 -7.07
C PRO A 130 -8.46 -12.87 -6.40
N LEU A 131 -8.99 -11.65 -6.35
CA LEU A 131 -8.32 -10.52 -5.70
C LEU A 131 -8.27 -10.75 -4.18
N GLN A 132 -7.06 -10.86 -3.63
CA GLN A 132 -6.82 -11.10 -2.20
C GLN A 132 -6.15 -9.92 -1.51
N PHE A 133 -5.37 -9.15 -2.24
CA PHE A 133 -4.68 -7.98 -1.73
C PHE A 133 -5.00 -6.75 -2.59
N LEU A 134 -5.52 -5.71 -1.94
CA LEU A 134 -5.73 -4.39 -2.53
C LEU A 134 -4.89 -3.36 -1.78
N GLU A 135 -3.97 -2.69 -2.45
CA GLU A 135 -3.41 -1.43 -1.97
C GLU A 135 -4.12 -0.28 -2.69
N THR A 136 -4.64 0.68 -1.95
CA THR A 136 -5.35 1.82 -2.53
C THR A 136 -4.85 3.13 -1.96
N ALA A 137 -4.43 4.03 -2.86
CA ALA A 137 -4.24 5.43 -2.55
C ALA A 137 -5.57 6.15 -2.85
N VAL A 138 -6.40 6.34 -1.82
CA VAL A 138 -7.74 6.91 -1.96
C VAL A 138 -7.69 8.28 -2.68
N SER A 139 -6.71 9.11 -2.34
CA SER A 139 -6.37 10.35 -3.05
C SER A 139 -5.00 10.87 -2.61
N ASN A 140 -4.61 12.06 -3.09
CA ASN A 140 -3.48 12.78 -2.53
C ASN A 140 -3.89 13.85 -1.52
N THR A 141 -5.15 13.88 -1.07
CA THR A 141 -5.62 14.80 -0.03
C THR A 141 -4.83 14.59 1.25
N CYS A 142 -4.11 15.61 1.69
CA CYS A 142 -3.31 15.56 2.91
C CYS A 142 -3.36 16.90 3.61
N ASN A 143 -3.23 16.90 4.93
CA ASN A 143 -3.22 18.09 5.77
C ASN A 143 -1.82 18.53 6.19
N PHE A 144 -0.75 17.84 5.71
CA PHE A 144 0.64 18.18 6.02
C PHE A 144 1.52 18.33 4.77
N ALA A 145 2.61 19.11 4.92
CA ALA A 145 3.61 19.36 3.91
C ALA A 145 4.98 18.74 4.30
N CYS A 146 5.00 17.44 4.55
CA CYS A 146 6.20 16.74 5.02
C CYS A 146 7.38 16.91 4.05
N VAL A 147 8.58 17.19 4.58
CA VAL A 147 9.78 17.47 3.76
C VAL A 147 10.23 16.29 2.88
N MET A 148 9.90 15.05 3.28
CA MET A 148 10.19 13.83 2.53
C MET A 148 9.10 13.45 1.53
N CYS A 149 7.98 14.20 1.46
CA CYS A 149 6.84 13.89 0.63
C CYS A 149 6.93 14.55 -0.76
N ASN A 150 5.99 14.20 -1.64
CA ASN A 150 5.89 14.75 -2.98
C ASN A 150 4.44 15.13 -3.33
N GLY A 151 4.26 15.89 -4.42
CA GLY A 151 2.94 16.37 -4.84
C GLY A 151 1.97 15.27 -5.28
N GLY A 152 2.47 14.10 -5.68
CA GLY A 152 1.62 12.94 -5.99
C GLY A 152 0.93 12.36 -4.75
N ALA A 153 1.55 12.51 -3.58
CA ALA A 153 1.06 11.97 -2.30
C ALA A 153 0.60 13.08 -1.32
N SER A 154 0.65 14.36 -1.69
CA SER A 154 0.17 15.45 -0.85
C SER A 154 -0.37 16.61 -1.69
N SER A 155 -1.64 16.94 -1.51
CA SER A 155 -2.30 18.07 -2.16
C SER A 155 -1.69 19.41 -1.75
N ILE A 156 -1.18 19.53 -0.52
CA ILE A 156 -0.49 20.76 -0.05
C ILE A 156 0.86 20.89 -0.79
N ILE A 157 1.65 19.83 -0.85
CA ILE A 157 2.93 19.83 -1.58
C ILE A 157 2.68 20.10 -3.07
N TRP A 158 1.63 19.52 -3.65
CA TRP A 158 1.23 19.85 -5.02
C TRP A 158 1.02 21.35 -5.19
N GLY A 159 0.23 21.98 -4.32
CA GLY A 159 -0.03 23.41 -4.34
C GLY A 159 1.23 24.27 -4.23
N ILE A 160 2.19 23.88 -3.38
CA ILE A 160 3.49 24.55 -3.24
C ILE A 160 4.27 24.51 -4.56
N TYR A 161 4.46 23.34 -5.15
CA TYR A 161 5.23 23.19 -6.39
C TYR A 161 4.55 23.80 -7.62
N HIS A 162 3.23 23.81 -7.64
CA HIS A 162 2.44 24.33 -8.75
C HIS A 162 1.84 25.71 -8.51
N LYS A 163 2.42 26.49 -7.56
CA LYS A 163 2.05 27.90 -7.28
C LYS A 163 0.53 28.09 -7.04
N GLY A 164 -0.03 27.26 -6.19
CA GLY A 164 -1.44 27.33 -5.79
C GLY A 164 -2.44 26.77 -6.82
N LYS A 165 -1.98 26.17 -7.92
CA LYS A 165 -2.88 25.47 -8.85
C LYS A 165 -3.56 24.30 -8.15
N SER A 166 -4.83 24.12 -8.45
CA SER A 166 -5.60 22.97 -7.95
C SER A 166 -4.98 21.65 -8.41
N VAL A 167 -5.18 20.62 -7.59
CA VAL A 167 -4.84 19.24 -7.98
C VAL A 167 -5.62 18.86 -9.23
N PRO A 168 -5.00 18.27 -10.27
CA PRO A 168 -5.71 17.83 -11.45
C PRO A 168 -6.86 16.89 -11.13
N LYS A 169 -7.97 17.00 -11.87
CA LYS A 169 -9.04 16.01 -11.81
C LYS A 169 -8.46 14.65 -12.16
N GLY A 170 -8.72 13.64 -11.35
CA GLY A 170 -8.16 12.30 -11.50
C GLY A 170 -7.18 11.90 -10.40
N PHE A 171 -6.77 12.82 -9.52
CA PHE A 171 -6.03 12.49 -8.30
C PHE A 171 -6.91 11.99 -7.13
N ALA A 172 -8.19 11.92 -7.33
CA ALA A 172 -9.15 11.44 -6.35
C ALA A 172 -10.19 10.61 -7.10
N LYS A 173 -9.79 9.42 -7.53
CA LYS A 173 -10.73 8.46 -8.09
C LYS A 173 -11.14 7.51 -6.99
N SER A 174 -12.36 7.65 -6.61
CA SER A 174 -13.03 6.88 -5.59
C SER A 174 -13.26 5.44 -6.05
N LEU A 175 -13.11 4.49 -5.13
CA LEU A 175 -13.49 3.09 -5.37
C LEU A 175 -15.00 2.87 -5.19
N ASP A 176 -15.75 3.89 -4.81
CA ASP A 176 -17.18 3.83 -4.43
C ASP A 176 -18.12 3.52 -5.60
N ASN A 177 -17.67 3.66 -6.85
CA ASN A 177 -18.46 3.36 -8.04
C ASN A 177 -17.97 2.11 -8.80
N LEU A 178 -17.10 1.32 -8.18
CA LEU A 178 -16.58 0.11 -8.80
C LEU A 178 -17.54 -1.06 -8.54
N ASP A 179 -18.04 -1.65 -9.63
CA ASP A 179 -18.71 -2.96 -9.59
C ASP A 179 -17.64 -4.05 -9.54
N GLU A 180 -17.00 -4.20 -8.37
CA GLU A 180 -15.85 -5.07 -8.18
C GLU A 180 -16.14 -6.18 -7.17
N ASP A 181 -15.54 -7.35 -7.39
CA ASP A 181 -15.64 -8.46 -6.44
C ASP A 181 -14.58 -8.38 -5.32
N PHE A 182 -14.94 -7.75 -4.21
CA PHE A 182 -14.12 -7.71 -3.00
C PHE A 182 -14.31 -8.91 -2.08
N SER A 183 -15.03 -9.94 -2.53
CA SER A 183 -15.45 -11.08 -1.70
C SER A 183 -14.30 -11.91 -1.14
N ASN A 184 -13.15 -11.91 -1.80
CA ASN A 184 -11.98 -12.73 -1.43
C ASN A 184 -10.82 -11.93 -0.83
N LEU A 185 -11.00 -10.62 -0.59
CA LEU A 185 -9.96 -9.81 0.03
C LEU A 185 -9.61 -10.33 1.43
N THR A 186 -8.32 -10.46 1.67
CA THR A 186 -7.73 -10.81 2.98
C THR A 186 -6.93 -9.66 3.57
N LEU A 187 -6.41 -8.77 2.71
CA LEU A 187 -5.72 -7.55 3.11
C LEU A 187 -6.11 -6.38 2.21
N VAL A 188 -6.47 -5.27 2.84
CA VAL A 188 -6.56 -3.96 2.18
C VAL A 188 -5.61 -3.00 2.86
N LYS A 189 -4.71 -2.43 2.08
CA LYS A 189 -3.77 -1.41 2.55
C LYS A 189 -4.21 -0.05 2.04
N VAL A 190 -4.52 0.85 2.95
CA VAL A 190 -5.00 2.20 2.65
C VAL A 190 -3.87 3.19 2.84
N VAL A 191 -3.50 3.82 1.75
CA VAL A 191 -2.41 4.80 1.65
C VAL A 191 -2.90 6.07 0.92
N GLY A 192 -2.00 6.91 0.46
CA GLY A 192 -2.33 8.12 -0.31
C GLY A 192 -1.82 9.37 0.39
N GLY A 193 -2.65 10.41 0.53
CA GLY A 193 -2.36 11.58 1.34
C GLY A 193 -2.47 11.26 2.83
N GLU A 194 -3.61 11.57 3.42
CA GLU A 194 -3.97 11.11 4.77
C GLU A 194 -5.33 10.42 4.71
N PRO A 195 -5.39 9.09 4.89
CA PRO A 195 -6.64 8.34 4.75
C PRO A 195 -7.80 8.86 5.60
N MET A 196 -7.53 9.30 6.83
CA MET A 196 -8.56 9.77 7.77
C MET A 196 -9.08 11.18 7.45
N VAL A 197 -8.49 11.88 6.49
CA VAL A 197 -8.96 13.19 5.98
C VAL A 197 -9.83 13.03 4.73
N GLU A 198 -9.73 11.89 4.06
CA GLU A 198 -10.42 11.64 2.81
C GLU A 198 -11.92 11.39 3.02
N LYS A 199 -12.74 12.14 2.27
CA LYS A 199 -14.20 12.11 2.46
C LYS A 199 -14.84 10.77 2.08
N ASN A 200 -14.30 10.11 1.06
CA ASN A 200 -14.86 8.85 0.54
C ASN A 200 -14.29 7.61 1.26
N HIS A 201 -13.45 7.81 2.25
CA HIS A 201 -12.83 6.71 2.99
C HIS A 201 -13.87 5.79 3.67
N ASP A 202 -14.85 6.39 4.37
CA ASP A 202 -15.85 5.64 5.11
C ASP A 202 -16.75 4.81 4.17
N ASP A 203 -17.11 5.37 3.01
CA ASP A 203 -17.95 4.70 2.01
C ASP A 203 -17.19 3.57 1.31
N MET A 204 -15.92 3.78 0.99
CA MET A 204 -15.04 2.73 0.47
C MET A 204 -14.91 1.57 1.45
N LEU A 205 -14.72 1.85 2.74
CA LEU A 205 -14.59 0.84 3.76
C LEU A 205 -15.88 0.03 3.91
N ASP A 206 -17.04 0.69 3.91
CA ASP A 206 -18.34 0.03 3.95
C ASP A 206 -18.55 -0.88 2.74
N LEU A 207 -18.21 -0.42 1.54
CA LEU A 207 -18.31 -1.20 0.31
C LEU A 207 -17.50 -2.50 0.41
N ILE A 208 -16.22 -2.37 0.76
CA ILE A 208 -15.30 -3.51 0.87
C ILE A 208 -15.79 -4.52 1.93
N ILE A 209 -16.19 -4.06 3.12
CA ILE A 209 -16.60 -4.95 4.21
C ILE A 209 -17.94 -5.64 3.88
N ASN A 210 -18.89 -4.92 3.25
CA ASN A 210 -20.20 -5.47 2.94
C ASN A 210 -20.13 -6.52 1.81
N GLN A 211 -19.19 -6.40 0.87
CA GLN A 211 -19.00 -7.39 -0.18
C GLN A 211 -18.12 -8.57 0.25
N ASN A 212 -17.32 -8.42 1.29
CA ASN A 212 -16.39 -9.46 1.72
C ASN A 212 -17.14 -10.68 2.28
N LYS A 213 -16.84 -11.88 1.78
CA LYS A 213 -17.47 -13.15 2.23
C LYS A 213 -17.19 -13.46 3.70
N ASN A 214 -16.04 -13.00 4.21
CA ASN A 214 -15.65 -13.27 5.58
C ASN A 214 -14.84 -12.10 6.16
N PRO A 215 -15.49 -11.01 6.60
CA PRO A 215 -14.80 -9.85 7.18
C PRO A 215 -13.92 -10.22 8.40
N LYS A 216 -14.24 -11.31 9.11
CA LYS A 216 -13.41 -11.84 10.20
C LYS A 216 -12.06 -12.41 9.74
N ASN A 217 -11.85 -12.53 8.45
CA ASN A 217 -10.55 -12.89 7.87
C ASN A 217 -9.84 -11.71 7.19
N LEU A 218 -10.52 -10.57 7.06
CA LEU A 218 -10.00 -9.36 6.42
C LEU A 218 -9.17 -8.53 7.40
N ILE A 219 -8.00 -8.10 6.96
CA ILE A 219 -7.13 -7.13 7.63
C ILE A 219 -7.18 -5.82 6.86
N ILE A 220 -7.37 -4.71 7.56
CA ILE A 220 -7.17 -3.38 6.99
C ILE A 220 -5.90 -2.77 7.58
N GLU A 221 -5.00 -2.29 6.73
CA GLU A 221 -3.76 -1.64 7.11
C GLU A 221 -3.78 -0.17 6.70
N TYR A 222 -3.58 0.74 7.62
CA TYR A 222 -3.50 2.18 7.39
C TYR A 222 -2.10 2.69 7.59
N HIS A 223 -1.64 3.53 6.65
CA HIS A 223 -0.50 4.40 6.86
C HIS A 223 -1.04 5.81 7.13
N THR A 224 -0.90 6.28 8.36
CA THR A 224 -1.49 7.56 8.81
C THR A 224 -0.46 8.46 9.49
N ASN A 225 -0.62 9.76 9.30
CA ASN A 225 0.15 10.76 10.01
C ASN A 225 -0.35 11.01 11.45
N ALA A 226 -1.37 10.28 11.87
CA ALA A 226 -1.98 10.32 13.20
C ALA A 226 -2.56 11.69 13.60
N SER A 227 -2.87 12.57 12.65
CA SER A 227 -3.45 13.90 12.98
C SER A 227 -4.96 13.85 13.18
N VAL A 228 -5.63 12.83 12.64
CA VAL A 228 -7.08 12.68 12.67
C VAL A 228 -7.46 11.35 13.29
N PHE A 229 -8.40 11.36 14.21
CA PHE A 229 -8.98 10.17 14.79
C PHE A 229 -10.17 9.71 13.93
N PRO A 230 -10.37 8.40 13.70
CA PRO A 230 -11.43 7.88 12.86
C PRO A 230 -12.83 8.23 13.37
N SER A 231 -13.78 8.28 12.46
CA SER A 231 -15.20 8.44 12.79
C SER A 231 -15.73 7.23 13.57
N GLN A 232 -16.85 7.40 14.29
CA GLN A 232 -17.49 6.28 14.97
C GLN A 232 -17.95 5.21 13.97
N ARG A 233 -18.37 5.61 12.76
CA ARG A 233 -18.74 4.70 11.65
C ARG A 233 -17.57 3.77 11.30
N VAL A 234 -16.38 4.33 11.12
CA VAL A 234 -15.16 3.56 10.83
C VAL A 234 -14.81 2.60 11.98
N ILE A 235 -14.88 3.08 13.23
CA ILE A 235 -14.62 2.24 14.40
C ILE A 235 -15.58 1.04 14.47
N ASP A 236 -16.86 1.26 14.15
CA ASP A 236 -17.86 0.18 14.13
C ASP A 236 -17.61 -0.83 13.01
N GLN A 237 -17.09 -0.39 11.87
CA GLN A 237 -16.63 -1.29 10.82
C GLN A 237 -15.40 -2.10 11.26
N TRP A 238 -14.45 -1.49 11.95
CA TRP A 238 -13.24 -2.17 12.42
C TRP A 238 -13.53 -3.33 13.38
N LYS A 239 -14.59 -3.26 14.18
CA LYS A 239 -15.03 -4.35 15.06
C LYS A 239 -15.39 -5.63 14.30
N LYS A 240 -15.74 -5.54 13.02
CA LYS A 240 -16.10 -6.67 12.16
C LYS A 240 -14.91 -7.42 11.59
N LEU A 241 -13.71 -6.83 11.65
CA LEU A 241 -12.50 -7.29 10.99
C LEU A 241 -11.72 -8.31 11.81
N LYS A 242 -10.77 -8.98 11.16
CA LYS A 242 -9.74 -9.80 11.82
C LYS A 242 -8.76 -8.92 12.60
N ALA A 243 -8.28 -7.87 11.94
CA ALA A 243 -7.37 -6.91 12.54
C ALA A 243 -7.40 -5.58 11.78
N VAL A 244 -7.05 -4.51 12.48
CA VAL A 244 -6.75 -3.20 11.93
C VAL A 244 -5.30 -2.88 12.27
N ARG A 245 -4.44 -2.79 11.27
CA ARG A 245 -3.05 -2.39 11.45
C ARG A 245 -2.95 -0.88 11.26
N ILE A 246 -2.53 -0.16 12.28
CA ILE A 246 -2.30 1.28 12.23
C ILE A 246 -0.80 1.52 12.22
N ILE A 247 -0.28 1.93 11.07
CA ILE A 247 1.13 2.26 10.88
C ILE A 247 1.27 3.77 11.00
N PHE A 248 1.73 4.23 12.13
CA PHE A 248 1.96 5.65 12.36
C PHE A 248 3.20 6.13 11.59
N SER A 249 3.03 7.14 10.75
CA SER A 249 4.13 7.81 10.06
C SER A 249 4.78 8.81 11.02
N MET A 250 5.73 8.36 11.83
CA MET A 250 6.35 9.15 12.91
C MET A 250 7.88 9.13 12.74
N ASP A 251 8.42 10.18 12.13
CA ASP A 251 9.87 10.27 11.82
C ASP A 251 10.69 10.76 13.00
N SER A 252 10.06 11.37 13.99
CA SER A 252 10.66 11.90 15.22
C SER A 252 9.57 12.30 16.20
N VAL A 253 9.94 12.88 17.35
CA VAL A 253 9.04 13.37 18.40
C VAL A 253 9.25 14.83 18.70
N GLY A 254 8.25 15.48 19.30
CA GLY A 254 8.30 16.87 19.72
C GLY A 254 8.61 17.83 18.58
N LYS A 255 9.43 18.86 18.88
CA LYS A 255 9.83 19.88 17.90
C LYS A 255 10.55 19.32 16.65
N TYR A 256 11.21 18.18 16.77
CA TYR A 256 11.92 17.56 15.64
C TYR A 256 10.93 16.94 14.63
N ALA A 257 9.81 16.41 15.12
CA ALA A 257 8.72 15.97 14.24
C ALA A 257 8.08 17.16 13.51
N GLU A 258 7.91 18.30 14.19
CA GLU A 258 7.36 19.54 13.59
C GLU A 258 8.26 20.10 12.50
N LEU A 259 9.59 19.99 12.63
CA LEU A 259 10.54 20.39 11.59
C LEU A 259 10.42 19.54 10.30
N GLN A 260 10.17 18.25 10.44
CA GLN A 260 10.05 17.35 9.29
C GLN A 260 8.67 17.38 8.64
N ARG A 261 7.65 17.81 9.38
CA ARG A 261 6.26 17.91 8.93
C ARG A 261 5.73 19.34 9.09
N PRO A 262 6.32 20.33 8.40
CA PRO A 262 5.96 21.74 8.57
C PRO A 262 4.51 22.01 8.15
N GLY A 263 4.00 23.15 8.58
CA GLY A 263 2.63 23.59 8.36
C GLY A 263 1.79 23.46 9.63
N ASN A 264 0.66 22.80 9.53
CA ASN A 264 -0.27 22.66 10.66
C ASN A 264 0.06 21.50 11.61
N TYR A 265 1.21 20.83 11.41
CA TYR A 265 1.64 19.75 12.30
C TYR A 265 2.02 20.31 13.67
N LYS A 266 1.38 19.81 14.71
CA LYS A 266 1.68 20.05 16.10
C LYS A 266 1.81 18.72 16.83
N TRP A 267 2.97 18.49 17.42
CA TRP A 267 3.28 17.21 18.07
C TRP A 267 2.24 16.86 19.15
N GLU A 268 1.87 17.81 19.99
CA GLU A 268 0.89 17.58 21.06
C GLU A 268 -0.48 17.11 20.56
N ASN A 269 -0.88 17.54 19.35
CA ASN A 269 -2.13 17.09 18.73
C ASN A 269 -2.01 15.66 18.23
N VAL A 270 -0.87 15.30 17.63
CA VAL A 270 -0.59 13.95 17.17
C VAL A 270 -0.48 12.99 18.35
N GLU A 271 0.28 13.34 19.38
CA GLU A 271 0.43 12.58 20.62
C GLU A 271 -0.93 12.27 21.25
N ARG A 272 -1.78 13.29 21.40
CA ARG A 272 -3.14 13.14 21.91
C ARG A 272 -4.01 12.22 21.04
N THR A 273 -3.81 12.25 19.72
CA THR A 273 -4.54 11.36 18.81
C THR A 273 -4.03 9.92 18.91
N VAL A 274 -2.72 9.73 19.05
CA VAL A 274 -2.12 8.41 19.31
C VAL A 274 -2.64 7.83 20.62
N ASP A 275 -2.72 8.65 21.68
CA ASP A 275 -3.30 8.20 22.96
C ASP A 275 -4.75 7.71 22.80
N LYS A 276 -5.57 8.41 22.00
CA LYS A 276 -6.94 7.96 21.70
C LYS A 276 -6.93 6.58 21.00
N TYR A 277 -6.04 6.36 20.03
CA TYR A 277 -5.89 5.05 19.40
C TYR A 277 -5.48 3.98 20.40
N VAL A 278 -4.54 4.27 21.31
CA VAL A 278 -4.11 3.36 22.36
C VAL A 278 -5.26 3.03 23.32
N GLN A 279 -6.09 4.00 23.69
CA GLN A 279 -7.29 3.72 24.50
C GLN A 279 -8.31 2.89 23.72
N LEU A 280 -8.54 3.17 22.43
CA LEU A 280 -9.43 2.40 21.59
C LEU A 280 -8.97 0.92 21.48
N ALA A 281 -7.69 0.66 21.38
CA ALA A 281 -7.13 -0.70 21.33
C ALA A 281 -7.33 -1.50 22.62
N LYS A 282 -7.62 -0.85 23.75
CA LYS A 282 -7.99 -1.54 25.02
C LYS A 282 -9.45 -2.02 25.02
N THR A 283 -10.21 -1.70 23.99
CA THR A 283 -11.60 -2.15 23.83
C THR A 283 -11.66 -3.42 22.98
N ASN A 284 -12.83 -3.75 22.42
CA ASN A 284 -13.03 -4.90 21.53
C ASN A 284 -12.66 -4.64 20.06
N VAL A 285 -11.97 -3.52 19.76
CA VAL A 285 -11.50 -3.21 18.41
C VAL A 285 -10.13 -3.88 18.20
N PRO A 286 -9.95 -4.72 17.17
CA PRO A 286 -8.74 -5.54 17.01
C PRO A 286 -7.58 -4.74 16.37
N ILE A 287 -7.02 -3.78 17.10
CA ILE A 287 -5.97 -2.88 16.60
C ILE A 287 -4.58 -3.43 16.91
N ILE A 288 -3.70 -3.33 15.91
CA ILE A 288 -2.26 -3.61 15.99
C ILE A 288 -1.52 -2.35 15.57
N PHE A 289 -0.53 -1.93 16.34
CA PHE A 289 0.26 -0.73 16.04
C PHE A 289 1.64 -1.05 15.51
N ALA A 290 2.10 -0.19 14.59
CA ALA A 290 3.50 -0.08 14.20
C ALA A 290 3.84 1.39 13.93
N ALA A 291 5.13 1.73 13.91
CA ALA A 291 5.62 3.01 13.46
C ALA A 291 6.46 2.82 12.18
N ASN A 292 6.27 3.72 11.23
CA ASN A 292 7.10 3.84 10.05
C ASN A 292 7.92 5.13 10.15
N ILE A 293 9.24 4.98 10.10
CA ILE A 293 10.19 6.09 10.26
C ILE A 293 10.97 6.27 8.96
N THR A 294 10.83 7.44 8.35
CA THR A 294 11.69 7.81 7.22
C THR A 294 12.97 8.43 7.74
N LEU A 295 14.09 7.74 7.56
CA LEU A 295 15.41 8.26 7.95
C LEU A 295 15.81 9.39 7.02
N THR A 296 16.12 10.54 7.61
CA THR A 296 16.58 11.75 6.92
C THR A 296 17.76 12.37 7.67
N ALA A 297 18.47 13.29 7.05
CA ALA A 297 19.50 14.06 7.72
C ALA A 297 18.97 14.88 8.92
N LEU A 298 17.65 15.14 8.93
CA LEU A 298 17.01 15.94 9.97
C LEU A 298 16.68 15.14 11.25
N ASN A 299 16.59 13.80 11.16
CA ASN A 299 16.18 12.98 12.29
C ASN A 299 17.16 11.88 12.70
N ILE A 300 18.15 11.56 11.89
CA ILE A 300 19.08 10.45 12.16
C ILE A 300 19.77 10.56 13.53
N GLN A 301 19.95 11.76 14.05
CA GLN A 301 20.56 12.02 15.37
C GLN A 301 19.57 11.86 16.53
N TYR A 302 18.30 11.72 16.27
CA TYR A 302 17.21 11.76 17.27
C TYR A 302 16.34 10.51 17.26
N ILE A 303 16.78 9.47 16.54
CA ILE A 303 16.15 8.14 16.54
C ILE A 303 16.99 7.29 17.50
N THR A 304 16.55 7.24 18.72
CA THR A 304 17.15 6.40 19.78
C THR A 304 16.09 5.46 20.35
#